data_c3d9de9040717a83d6542d695b1db378
#
_entry.id   c3d9de9040717a83d6542d695b1db378
#
_cell.length_a   1.000
_cell.length_b   1.000
_cell.length_c   1.000
_cell.angle_alpha   90.00
_cell.angle_beta   90.00
_cell.angle_gamma   90.00
#
_symmetry.space_group_name_H-M   'P 1'
#
loop_
_entity.id
_entity.type
_entity.pdbx_description
1 polymer ?
#
loop_
_entity_poly.entity_id
_entity_poly.type
_entity_poly.pdbx_seq_one_letter_code
_entity_poly.pdbx_strand_id
1 'polypeptide(L)'
;IVIDPKGDADLLKRVYVEAKRAGRENELYIFHLGWPDISARYNAVGRFGRISEVATRIAGQLSGEGNSAAFREFAWRFVNVIARALIELGQRPDYLLIQRHVINIDALFIEYAAHFFARTEPKAWEVIVQIEAKLNEKNIPRNMIGREKRVVALEQYLSQARNYDPVLDGLRSA
;
A
#
# COMPACT_ATOMS: atom_id res chain seq x y z
N ILE A 1 4.67 25.15 -16.06
CA ILE A 1 4.23 24.91 -14.67
C ILE A 1 4.15 26.28 -14.00
N VAL A 2 3.00 26.57 -13.41
CA VAL A 2 2.78 27.78 -12.59
C VAL A 2 2.60 27.33 -11.15
N ILE A 3 3.33 27.93 -10.22
CA ILE A 3 3.22 27.68 -8.78
C ILE A 3 2.78 28.99 -8.14
N ASP A 4 1.58 28.98 -7.56
CA ASP A 4 1.02 30.15 -6.90
C ASP A 4 0.78 29.87 -5.41
N PRO A 5 1.68 30.30 -4.52
CA PRO A 5 1.54 30.06 -3.08
C PRO A 5 0.46 30.91 -2.41
N LYS A 6 -0.06 31.95 -3.10
CA LYS A 6 -1.09 32.84 -2.57
C LYS A 6 -2.50 32.46 -2.99
N GLY A 7 -2.64 31.65 -4.05
CA GLY A 7 -3.95 31.26 -4.58
C GLY A 7 -4.67 32.43 -5.29
N ASP A 8 -3.94 33.20 -6.12
CA ASP A 8 -4.50 34.35 -6.86
C ASP A 8 -5.49 33.88 -7.94
N ALA A 9 -6.77 34.18 -7.73
CA ALA A 9 -7.84 33.84 -8.65
C ALA A 9 -7.67 34.48 -10.05
N ASP A 10 -7.09 35.68 -10.14
CA ASP A 10 -6.86 36.37 -11.42
C ASP A 10 -5.73 35.72 -12.19
N LEU A 11 -4.69 35.28 -11.50
CA LEU A 11 -3.60 34.51 -12.12
C LEU A 11 -4.16 33.19 -12.69
N LEU A 12 -4.98 32.47 -11.93
CA LEU A 12 -5.60 31.22 -12.40
C LEU A 12 -6.47 31.45 -13.64
N LYS A 13 -7.31 32.50 -13.65
CA LYS A 13 -8.10 32.89 -14.81
C LYS A 13 -7.25 33.19 -16.04
N ARG A 14 -6.16 33.94 -15.87
CA ARG A 14 -5.21 34.25 -16.96
C ARG A 14 -4.59 32.99 -17.54
N VAL A 15 -4.10 32.09 -16.69
CA VAL A 15 -3.53 30.80 -17.13
C VAL A 15 -4.56 29.99 -17.94
N TYR A 16 -5.82 29.93 -17.47
CA TYR A 16 -6.88 29.24 -18.19
C TYR A 16 -7.16 29.90 -19.56
N VAL A 17 -7.28 31.23 -19.62
CA VAL A 17 -7.53 31.95 -20.86
C VAL A 17 -6.40 31.72 -21.88
N GLU A 18 -5.15 31.74 -21.43
CA GLU A 18 -4.01 31.53 -22.32
C GLU A 18 -3.92 30.06 -22.79
N ALA A 19 -4.24 29.10 -21.93
CA ALA A 19 -4.33 27.70 -22.32
C ALA A 19 -5.42 27.50 -23.40
N LYS A 20 -6.58 28.15 -23.23
CA LYS A 20 -7.68 28.11 -24.20
C LYS A 20 -7.31 28.79 -25.52
N ARG A 21 -6.64 29.95 -25.49
CA ARG A 21 -6.15 30.63 -26.71
C ARG A 21 -5.16 29.78 -27.47
N ALA A 22 -4.36 28.99 -26.77
CA ALA A 22 -3.40 28.07 -27.38
C ALA A 22 -4.03 26.73 -27.83
N GLY A 23 -5.35 26.53 -27.65
CA GLY A 23 -6.03 25.28 -27.97
C GLY A 23 -5.61 24.11 -27.08
N ARG A 24 -5.09 24.40 -25.85
CA ARG A 24 -4.51 23.42 -24.93
C ARG A 24 -5.26 23.33 -23.60
N GLU A 25 -6.51 23.72 -23.58
CA GLU A 25 -7.34 23.65 -22.35
C GLU A 25 -7.46 22.27 -21.78
N ASN A 26 -7.47 21.24 -22.63
CA ASN A 26 -7.53 19.83 -22.22
C ASN A 26 -6.21 19.30 -21.64
N GLU A 27 -5.13 20.06 -21.76
CA GLU A 27 -3.82 19.76 -21.17
C GLU A 27 -3.58 20.53 -19.87
N LEU A 28 -4.51 21.40 -19.46
CA LEU A 28 -4.40 22.17 -18.23
C LEU A 28 -4.91 21.35 -17.05
N TYR A 29 -4.00 21.06 -16.13
CA TYR A 29 -4.32 20.45 -14.85
C TYR A 29 -4.16 21.48 -13.74
N ILE A 30 -5.26 21.73 -13.03
CA ILE A 30 -5.28 22.62 -11.86
C ILE A 30 -5.21 21.77 -10.62
N PHE A 31 -4.33 22.14 -9.67
CA PHE A 31 -4.26 21.52 -8.35
C PHE A 31 -4.42 22.63 -7.30
N HIS A 32 -5.61 22.71 -6.71
CA HIS A 32 -5.97 23.77 -5.78
C HIS A 32 -6.68 23.21 -4.55
N LEU A 33 -6.05 23.27 -3.38
CA LEU A 33 -6.54 22.67 -2.15
C LEU A 33 -7.87 23.26 -1.67
N GLY A 34 -8.08 24.57 -1.87
CA GLY A 34 -9.31 25.27 -1.49
C GLY A 34 -10.48 25.09 -2.46
N TRP A 35 -10.24 24.54 -3.66
CA TRP A 35 -11.28 24.32 -4.68
C TRP A 35 -11.20 22.90 -5.23
N PRO A 36 -11.67 21.92 -4.45
CA PRO A 36 -11.57 20.51 -4.83
C PRO A 36 -12.35 20.15 -6.09
N ASP A 37 -13.43 20.90 -6.38
CA ASP A 37 -14.29 20.62 -7.54
C ASP A 37 -13.62 20.88 -8.90
N ILE A 38 -12.67 21.80 -8.93
CA ILE A 38 -11.88 22.10 -10.15
C ILE A 38 -10.50 21.48 -10.13
N SER A 39 -10.11 20.88 -9.00
CA SER A 39 -8.78 20.28 -8.85
C SER A 39 -8.68 18.93 -9.51
N ALA A 40 -7.60 18.74 -10.27
CA ALA A 40 -7.20 17.44 -10.75
C ALA A 40 -6.88 16.51 -9.58
N ARG A 41 -7.25 15.25 -9.70
CA ARG A 41 -6.85 14.20 -8.75
C ARG A 41 -5.47 13.69 -9.11
N TYR A 42 -4.55 13.74 -8.16
CA TYR A 42 -3.18 13.30 -8.36
C TYR A 42 -2.82 12.16 -7.41
N ASN A 43 -2.43 11.03 -7.97
CA ASN A 43 -1.88 9.91 -7.21
C ASN A 43 -0.34 9.97 -7.28
N ALA A 44 0.28 10.55 -6.25
CA ALA A 44 1.73 10.75 -6.19
C ALA A 44 2.54 9.45 -6.16
N VAL A 45 1.92 8.33 -5.81
CA VAL A 45 2.57 7.01 -5.70
C VAL A 45 2.11 6.03 -6.79
N GLY A 46 1.21 6.44 -7.66
CA GLY A 46 0.64 5.57 -8.69
C GLY A 46 1.50 5.39 -9.95
N ARG A 47 2.54 6.23 -10.16
CA ARG A 47 3.49 6.09 -11.27
C ARG A 47 4.90 5.99 -10.71
N PHE A 48 5.60 4.91 -11.06
CA PHE A 48 6.96 4.63 -10.59
C PHE A 48 7.71 3.78 -11.64
N GLY A 49 9.02 3.91 -11.68
CA GLY A 49 9.90 3.03 -12.44
C GLY A 49 10.25 1.76 -11.67
N ARG A 50 10.40 1.90 -10.34
CA ARG A 50 10.64 0.79 -9.42
C ARG A 50 9.62 0.85 -8.27
N ILE A 51 9.10 -0.29 -7.85
CA ILE A 51 8.10 -0.38 -6.76
C ILE A 51 8.60 0.30 -5.47
N SER A 52 9.90 0.19 -5.17
CA SER A 52 10.53 0.83 -4.01
C SER A 52 10.40 2.36 -3.97
N GLU A 53 10.16 3.01 -5.12
CA GLU A 53 9.90 4.46 -5.15
C GLU A 53 8.62 4.84 -4.40
N VAL A 54 7.62 3.94 -4.37
CA VAL A 54 6.39 4.14 -3.60
C VAL A 54 6.72 4.33 -2.12
N ALA A 55 7.50 3.40 -1.55
CA ALA A 55 7.95 3.47 -0.16
C ALA A 55 8.84 4.69 0.09
N THR A 56 9.73 5.03 -0.84
CA THR A 56 10.61 6.20 -0.72
C THR A 56 9.82 7.51 -0.69
N ARG A 57 8.78 7.64 -1.51
CA ARG A 57 7.93 8.84 -1.55
C ARG A 57 7.10 9.00 -0.28
N ILE A 58 6.64 7.90 0.33
CA ILE A 58 5.84 7.93 1.57
C ILE A 58 6.76 8.12 2.78
N ALA A 59 7.73 7.23 2.97
CA ALA A 59 8.62 7.28 4.12
C ALA A 59 9.55 8.52 4.10
N GLY A 60 9.84 9.05 2.93
CA GLY A 60 10.62 10.28 2.77
C GLY A 60 9.97 11.54 3.36
N GLN A 61 8.66 11.50 3.68
CA GLN A 61 7.97 12.58 4.40
C GLN A 61 8.26 12.54 5.91
N LEU A 62 8.79 11.43 6.42
CA LEU A 62 9.16 11.31 7.83
C LEU A 62 10.56 11.88 8.07
N SER A 63 10.77 12.47 9.26
CA SER A 63 12.10 12.94 9.66
C SER A 63 13.12 11.80 9.63
N GLY A 64 14.32 12.10 9.14
CA GLY A 64 15.44 11.15 9.07
C GLY A 64 16.54 11.44 10.07
N GLU A 65 16.30 12.30 11.09
CA GLU A 65 17.29 12.72 12.04
C GLU A 65 17.15 11.99 13.39
N GLY A 66 18.28 11.67 14.00
CA GLY A 66 18.31 11.04 15.32
C GLY A 66 17.52 9.73 15.39
N ASN A 67 16.74 9.56 16.44
CA ASN A 67 15.92 8.36 16.67
C ASN A 67 14.83 8.15 15.61
N SER A 68 14.46 9.20 14.86
CA SER A 68 13.47 9.12 13.79
C SER A 68 13.97 8.35 12.57
N ALA A 69 15.29 8.20 12.40
CA ALA A 69 15.87 7.47 11.27
C ALA A 69 15.45 6.00 11.26
N ALA A 70 15.47 5.33 12.42
CA ALA A 70 15.05 3.93 12.55
C ALA A 70 13.55 3.77 12.24
N PHE A 71 12.72 4.72 12.70
CA PHE A 71 11.28 4.72 12.40
C PHE A 71 11.01 4.92 10.92
N ARG A 72 11.73 5.84 10.26
CA ARG A 72 11.61 6.05 8.81
C ARG A 72 12.02 4.80 8.03
N GLU A 73 13.07 4.10 8.45
CA GLU A 73 13.50 2.87 7.79
C GLU A 73 12.47 1.75 7.97
N PHE A 74 11.91 1.60 9.18
CA PHE A 74 10.82 0.66 9.43
C PHE A 74 9.61 0.97 8.54
N ALA A 75 9.17 2.23 8.50
CA ALA A 75 8.06 2.66 7.66
C ALA A 75 8.34 2.39 6.17
N TRP A 76 9.57 2.61 5.72
CA TRP A 76 9.97 2.32 4.35
C TRP A 76 9.82 0.82 4.02
N ARG A 77 10.35 -0.05 4.89
CA ARG A 77 10.26 -1.51 4.70
C ARG A 77 8.82 -1.98 4.67
N PHE A 78 8.01 -1.49 5.60
CA PHE A 78 6.60 -1.83 5.73
C PHE A 78 5.80 -1.42 4.50
N VAL A 79 5.92 -0.16 4.07
CA VAL A 79 5.24 0.34 2.86
C VAL A 79 5.73 -0.38 1.60
N ASN A 80 7.02 -0.72 1.53
CA ASN A 80 7.57 -1.43 0.37
C ASN A 80 6.98 -2.83 0.21
N VAL A 81 6.76 -3.56 1.31
CA VAL A 81 6.10 -4.87 1.29
C VAL A 81 4.64 -4.73 0.84
N ILE A 82 3.91 -3.77 1.40
CA ILE A 82 2.52 -3.48 1.00
C ILE A 82 2.45 -3.16 -0.50
N ALA A 83 3.31 -2.26 -1.00
CA ALA A 83 3.31 -1.86 -2.40
C ALA A 83 3.61 -3.04 -3.34
N ARG A 84 4.53 -3.93 -2.96
CA ARG A 84 4.84 -5.15 -3.73
C ARG A 84 3.64 -6.09 -3.78
N ALA A 85 3.01 -6.36 -2.63
CA ALA A 85 1.83 -7.21 -2.56
C ALA A 85 0.69 -6.67 -3.43
N LEU A 86 0.40 -5.36 -3.36
CA LEU A 86 -0.62 -4.73 -4.17
C LEU A 86 -0.36 -4.89 -5.67
N ILE A 87 0.88 -4.67 -6.12
CA ILE A 87 1.23 -4.81 -7.53
C ILE A 87 1.07 -6.25 -8.02
N GLU A 88 1.48 -7.23 -7.23
CA GLU A 88 1.31 -8.64 -7.58
C GLU A 88 -0.15 -9.08 -7.61
N LEU A 89 -0.99 -8.46 -6.78
CA LEU A 89 -2.45 -8.60 -6.82
C LEU A 89 -3.11 -7.82 -7.99
N GLY A 90 -2.34 -7.14 -8.83
CA GLY A 90 -2.85 -6.32 -9.94
C GLY A 90 -3.46 -4.99 -9.50
N GLN A 91 -3.25 -4.59 -8.25
CA GLN A 91 -3.78 -3.35 -7.68
C GLN A 91 -2.77 -2.21 -7.79
N ARG A 92 -3.22 -1.04 -8.24
CA ARG A 92 -2.37 0.13 -8.35
C ARG A 92 -2.27 0.83 -6.99
N PRO A 93 -1.06 1.00 -6.42
CA PRO A 93 -0.90 1.69 -5.15
C PRO A 93 -1.45 3.11 -5.18
N ASP A 94 -2.15 3.50 -4.12
CA ASP A 94 -2.50 4.88 -3.78
C ASP A 94 -2.40 5.07 -2.25
N TYR A 95 -2.48 6.32 -1.79
CA TYR A 95 -2.33 6.63 -0.37
C TYR A 95 -3.41 5.97 0.50
N LEU A 96 -4.66 5.94 0.06
CA LEU A 96 -5.77 5.40 0.83
C LEU A 96 -5.66 3.87 0.94
N LEU A 97 -5.28 3.22 -0.16
CA LEU A 97 -5.10 1.78 -0.19
C LEU A 97 -3.93 1.35 0.71
N ILE A 98 -2.79 2.06 0.61
CA ILE A 98 -1.64 1.82 1.49
C ILE A 98 -2.02 2.07 2.96
N GLN A 99 -2.68 3.20 3.27
CA GLN A 99 -3.14 3.50 4.63
C GLN A 99 -4.05 2.40 5.19
N ARG A 100 -4.98 1.89 4.40
CA ARG A 100 -5.85 0.77 4.80
C ARG A 100 -5.05 -0.43 5.27
N HIS A 101 -4.02 -0.79 4.52
CA HIS A 101 -3.19 -1.96 4.86
C HIS A 101 -2.14 -1.68 5.92
N VAL A 102 -1.73 -0.43 6.12
CA VAL A 102 -0.93 -0.02 7.30
C VAL A 102 -1.74 -0.19 8.59
N ILE A 103 -3.04 0.09 8.57
CA ILE A 103 -3.93 -0.07 9.72
C ILE A 103 -4.28 -1.54 9.97
N ASN A 104 -4.48 -2.32 8.90
CA ASN A 104 -4.82 -3.74 8.97
C ASN A 104 -4.06 -4.52 7.91
N ILE A 105 -2.88 -5.00 8.27
CA ILE A 105 -2.03 -5.80 7.40
C ILE A 105 -2.57 -7.22 7.21
N ASP A 106 -3.33 -7.74 8.18
CA ASP A 106 -3.85 -9.11 8.16
C ASP A 106 -4.72 -9.38 6.93
N ALA A 107 -5.54 -8.40 6.53
CA ALA A 107 -6.37 -8.51 5.33
C ALA A 107 -5.53 -8.68 4.06
N LEU A 108 -4.46 -7.89 3.91
CA LEU A 108 -3.55 -8.00 2.78
C LEU A 108 -2.75 -9.31 2.81
N PHE A 109 -2.33 -9.74 3.99
CA PHE A 109 -1.61 -11.01 4.18
C PHE A 109 -2.46 -12.20 3.72
N ILE A 110 -3.74 -12.24 4.11
CA ILE A 110 -4.68 -13.29 3.68
C ILE A 110 -4.90 -13.24 2.16
N GLU A 111 -5.18 -12.06 1.60
CA GLU A 111 -5.44 -11.87 0.17
C GLU A 111 -4.22 -12.30 -0.67
N TYR A 112 -3.04 -11.83 -0.28
CA TYR A 112 -1.80 -12.18 -0.96
C TYR A 112 -1.47 -13.67 -0.86
N ALA A 113 -1.60 -14.27 0.33
CA ALA A 113 -1.37 -15.70 0.52
C ALA A 113 -2.32 -16.54 -0.33
N ALA A 114 -3.60 -16.19 -0.39
CA ALA A 114 -4.57 -16.87 -1.25
C ALA A 114 -4.16 -16.80 -2.73
N HIS A 115 -3.77 -15.62 -3.21
CA HIS A 115 -3.30 -15.41 -4.58
C HIS A 115 -2.02 -16.20 -4.87
N PHE A 116 -1.06 -16.15 -3.97
CA PHE A 116 0.22 -16.85 -4.11
C PHE A 116 0.03 -18.36 -4.18
N PHE A 117 -0.66 -18.96 -3.20
CA PHE A 117 -0.87 -20.41 -3.15
C PHE A 117 -1.76 -20.94 -4.27
N ALA A 118 -2.75 -20.17 -4.73
CA ALA A 118 -3.57 -20.57 -5.88
C ALA A 118 -2.73 -20.76 -7.15
N ARG A 119 -1.63 -20.03 -7.30
CA ARG A 119 -0.74 -20.09 -8.47
C ARG A 119 0.41 -21.06 -8.32
N THR A 120 0.95 -21.21 -7.12
CA THR A 120 2.18 -21.97 -6.88
C THR A 120 1.92 -23.33 -6.26
N GLU A 121 1.00 -23.41 -5.33
CA GLU A 121 0.74 -24.63 -4.54
C GLU A 121 -0.72 -24.71 -4.05
N PRO A 122 -1.70 -24.99 -4.95
CA PRO A 122 -3.12 -24.99 -4.58
C PRO A 122 -3.46 -25.89 -3.40
N LYS A 123 -2.77 -27.04 -3.27
CA LYS A 123 -2.97 -27.97 -2.15
C LYS A 123 -2.59 -27.37 -0.79
N ALA A 124 -1.62 -26.46 -0.77
CA ALA A 124 -1.24 -25.74 0.45
C ALA A 124 -2.40 -24.91 0.99
N TRP A 125 -3.13 -24.23 0.10
CA TRP A 125 -4.30 -23.45 0.49
C TRP A 125 -5.41 -24.32 1.10
N GLU A 126 -5.64 -25.49 0.54
CA GLU A 126 -6.62 -26.45 1.11
C GLU A 126 -6.21 -26.88 2.54
N VAL A 127 -4.92 -27.14 2.77
CA VAL A 127 -4.39 -27.47 4.10
C VAL A 127 -4.59 -26.31 5.08
N ILE A 128 -4.31 -25.07 4.67
CA ILE A 128 -4.52 -23.86 5.48
C ILE A 128 -5.99 -23.72 5.89
N VAL A 129 -6.92 -23.95 4.96
CA VAL A 129 -8.37 -23.95 5.25
C VAL A 129 -8.75 -25.05 6.26
N GLN A 130 -8.16 -26.24 6.15
CA GLN A 130 -8.39 -27.33 7.10
C GLN A 130 -7.82 -27.02 8.49
N ILE A 131 -6.65 -26.36 8.57
CA ILE A 131 -6.07 -25.89 9.84
C ILE A 131 -7.03 -24.89 10.48
N GLU A 132 -7.47 -23.87 9.72
CA GLU A 132 -8.42 -22.86 10.21
C GLU A 132 -9.69 -23.47 10.78
N ALA A 133 -10.28 -24.45 10.08
CA ALA A 133 -11.50 -25.13 10.52
C ALA A 133 -11.33 -25.88 11.85
N LYS A 134 -10.10 -26.26 12.21
CA LYS A 134 -9.77 -26.95 13.46
C LYS A 134 -9.39 -26.00 14.60
N LEU A 135 -9.24 -24.69 14.31
CA LEU A 135 -8.86 -23.69 15.33
C LEU A 135 -10.03 -23.42 16.28
N ASN A 136 -9.73 -23.51 17.58
CA ASN A 136 -10.59 -23.13 18.69
C ASN A 136 -9.78 -22.35 19.73
N GLU A 137 -10.44 -21.73 20.70
CA GLU A 137 -9.80 -20.90 21.73
C GLU A 137 -8.66 -21.59 22.49
N LYS A 138 -8.68 -22.92 22.57
CA LYS A 138 -7.67 -23.69 23.34
C LYS A 138 -6.38 -23.93 22.57
N ASN A 139 -6.44 -23.91 21.21
CA ASN A 139 -5.28 -24.21 20.37
C ASN A 139 -4.74 -23.00 19.60
N ILE A 140 -5.30 -21.80 19.83
CA ILE A 140 -4.72 -20.56 19.33
C ILE A 140 -3.54 -20.17 20.22
N PRO A 141 -2.35 -19.91 19.65
CA PRO A 141 -1.19 -19.41 20.39
C PRO A 141 -1.51 -18.11 21.14
N ARG A 142 -0.98 -17.94 22.36
CA ARG A 142 -1.30 -16.79 23.22
C ARG A 142 -1.00 -15.43 22.56
N ASN A 143 0.07 -15.37 21.78
CA ASN A 143 0.48 -14.16 21.04
C ASN A 143 -0.37 -13.87 19.80
N MET A 144 -1.32 -14.74 19.48
CA MET A 144 -2.23 -14.61 18.33
C MET A 144 -3.71 -14.51 18.74
N ILE A 145 -3.98 -14.45 20.04
CA ILE A 145 -5.34 -14.24 20.54
C ILE A 145 -5.88 -12.89 20.01
N GLY A 146 -7.06 -12.93 19.40
CA GLY A 146 -7.70 -11.75 18.79
C GLY A 146 -7.39 -11.53 17.32
N ARG A 147 -6.42 -12.23 16.72
CA ARG A 147 -6.20 -12.22 15.26
C ARG A 147 -7.22 -13.12 14.54
N GLU A 148 -7.42 -12.84 13.25
CA GLU A 148 -8.28 -13.65 12.41
C GLU A 148 -7.79 -15.13 12.37
N LYS A 149 -8.71 -16.09 12.45
CA LYS A 149 -8.36 -17.52 12.41
C LYS A 149 -7.57 -17.90 11.16
N ARG A 150 -7.86 -17.26 10.02
CA ARG A 150 -7.13 -17.47 8.78
C ARG A 150 -5.65 -17.07 8.89
N VAL A 151 -5.36 -15.98 9.58
CA VAL A 151 -3.98 -15.54 9.85
C VAL A 151 -3.26 -16.54 10.75
N VAL A 152 -3.94 -17.02 11.81
CA VAL A 152 -3.38 -18.05 12.70
C VAL A 152 -3.06 -19.34 11.93
N ALA A 153 -3.96 -19.76 11.04
CA ALA A 153 -3.76 -20.95 10.21
C ALA A 153 -2.59 -20.77 9.23
N LEU A 154 -2.49 -19.60 8.59
CA LEU A 154 -1.36 -19.24 7.74
C LEU A 154 -0.03 -19.30 8.50
N GLU A 155 0.04 -18.70 9.69
CA GLU A 155 1.23 -18.73 10.53
C GLU A 155 1.63 -20.15 10.92
N GLN A 156 0.67 -21.00 11.30
CA GLN A 156 0.95 -22.41 11.61
C GLN A 156 1.49 -23.17 10.40
N TYR A 157 0.91 -22.95 9.22
CA TYR A 157 1.38 -23.58 7.99
C TYR A 157 2.78 -23.09 7.63
N LEU A 158 2.99 -21.77 7.59
CA LEU A 158 4.26 -21.14 7.18
C LEU A 158 5.40 -21.44 8.16
N SER A 159 5.12 -21.70 9.44
CA SER A 159 6.16 -22.05 10.41
C SER A 159 6.81 -23.42 10.14
N GLN A 160 6.13 -24.31 9.41
CA GLN A 160 6.60 -25.65 9.10
C GLN A 160 7.30 -25.76 7.75
N ALA A 161 7.15 -24.77 6.91
CA ALA A 161 7.67 -24.81 5.55
C ALA A 161 8.95 -24.01 5.39
N ARG A 162 9.75 -24.38 4.39
CA ARG A 162 11.04 -23.75 4.09
C ARG A 162 10.95 -23.05 2.74
N ASN A 163 11.47 -21.82 2.67
CA ASN A 163 11.58 -21.00 1.46
C ASN A 163 10.23 -20.51 0.91
N TYR A 164 9.79 -19.36 1.40
CA TYR A 164 8.66 -18.64 0.83
C TYR A 164 9.09 -17.43 0.02
N ASP A 165 8.12 -16.95 -0.74
CA ASP A 165 8.19 -15.69 -1.44
C ASP A 165 8.53 -14.53 -0.47
N PRO A 166 9.48 -13.65 -0.83
CA PRO A 166 9.90 -12.54 0.04
C PRO A 166 8.78 -11.56 0.42
N VAL A 167 7.73 -11.45 -0.41
CA VAL A 167 6.58 -10.59 -0.10
C VAL A 167 5.72 -11.25 0.96
N LEU A 168 5.49 -12.56 0.85
CA LEU A 168 4.75 -13.33 1.86
C LEU A 168 5.46 -13.29 3.22
N ASP A 169 6.77 -13.48 3.26
CA ASP A 169 7.58 -13.36 4.47
C ASP A 169 7.58 -11.94 5.04
N GLY A 170 7.63 -10.94 4.16
CA GLY A 170 7.54 -9.55 4.54
C GLY A 170 6.21 -9.20 5.19
N LEU A 171 5.09 -9.64 4.61
CA LEU A 171 3.74 -9.44 5.17
C LEU A 171 3.55 -10.18 6.49
N ARG A 172 4.13 -11.37 6.63
CA ARG A 172 4.14 -12.15 7.86
C ARG A 172 4.89 -11.45 8.99
N SER A 173 5.98 -10.75 8.66
CA SER A 173 6.88 -10.10 9.62
C SER A 173 6.45 -8.66 9.97
N ALA A 174 5.49 -8.11 9.24
CA ALA A 174 4.95 -6.77 9.40
C ALA A 174 3.88 -6.72 10.49
#